data_320ef49f34dcd3031a909898ca165fdb
#
_entry.id   320ef49f34dcd3031a909898ca165fdb
#
_cell.length_a   1.000
_cell.length_b   1.000
_cell.length_c   1.000
_cell.angle_alpha   90.00
_cell.angle_beta   90.00
_cell.angle_gamma   90.00
#
_symmetry.space_group_name_H-M   'P 1'
#
loop_
_entity.id
_entity.type
_entity.pdbx_description
1 polymer ?
#
loop_
_entity_poly.entity_id
_entity_poly.type
_entity_poly.pdbx_seq_one_letter_code
_entity_poly.pdbx_strand_id
1 'polypeptide(L)'
;MRLVALMSMCFFSKNGACILETTKELFRTGITAIYLYCLNFLFIRKSLLYIITKIIFAIFIPHHNLSDMKLSNNQDFLNPERTIADEIRDTHKAQADLWQGVSAFSAIKNCVTVYGSARFREGDKYYELARAMGKELAKHKFTVMTGGGPGVMEAANRGAKEGGGLSIGCNIILPFEQAPNLYVDRMVSFEFFFTRKVILRKNSVAYVLMPGGFGTMDEIFEVLTLIQTHKLPPRPVVCLGKEYWKHLGTFIRETMIEMKTISMDDLDLMMVTDDPVEAVAYISKNLVKGSATQTEVAEE
;
A
#
# COMPACT_ATOMS: atom_id res chain seq x y z
N MET A 1 49.69 11.45 2.33
CA MET A 1 48.84 12.60 1.91
C MET A 1 48.32 12.49 0.47
N ARG A 2 49.07 12.02 -0.52
CA ARG A 2 48.56 11.84 -1.91
C ARG A 2 47.48 10.76 -2.07
N LEU A 3 47.46 9.73 -1.23
CA LEU A 3 46.48 8.65 -1.29
C LEU A 3 45.09 9.07 -0.80
N VAL A 4 45.02 9.96 0.20
CA VAL A 4 43.79 10.51 0.75
C VAL A 4 43.10 11.47 -0.22
N ALA A 5 43.90 12.23 -1.00
CA ALA A 5 43.40 13.14 -2.03
C ALA A 5 42.79 12.40 -3.23
N LEU A 6 43.36 11.24 -3.62
CA LEU A 6 42.78 10.40 -4.70
C LEU A 6 41.48 9.72 -4.27
N MET A 7 41.33 9.36 -3.00
CA MET A 7 40.09 8.75 -2.49
C MET A 7 38.93 9.74 -2.40
N SER A 8 39.18 11.03 -2.18
CA SER A 8 38.14 12.07 -2.18
C SER A 8 37.66 12.45 -3.60
N MET A 9 38.46 12.28 -4.61
CA MET A 9 38.07 12.60 -6.00
C MET A 9 37.20 11.52 -6.65
N CYS A 10 37.33 10.25 -6.24
CA CYS A 10 36.50 9.16 -6.78
C CYS A 10 35.05 9.13 -6.21
N PHE A 11 34.77 9.85 -5.13
CA PHE A 11 33.45 9.85 -4.48
C PHE A 11 32.45 10.83 -5.14
N PHE A 12 32.87 11.69 -6.07
CA PHE A 12 32.03 12.74 -6.66
C PHE A 12 31.81 12.65 -8.17
N SER A 13 32.27 11.58 -8.85
CA SER A 13 32.03 11.44 -10.29
C SER A 13 30.83 10.51 -10.57
N LYS A 14 29.80 11.07 -11.21
CA LYS A 14 28.55 10.38 -11.61
C LYS A 14 28.68 9.47 -12.84
N ASN A 15 29.87 9.31 -13.46
CA ASN A 15 30.03 8.57 -14.71
C ASN A 15 30.92 7.34 -14.53
N GLY A 16 30.31 6.13 -14.75
CA GLY A 16 30.96 4.82 -14.64
C GLY A 16 32.17 4.55 -15.55
N ALA A 17 32.59 5.47 -16.42
CA ALA A 17 33.72 5.32 -17.30
C ALA A 17 35.09 5.46 -16.59
N CYS A 18 35.17 6.18 -15.50
CA CYS A 18 36.41 6.40 -14.75
C CYS A 18 36.87 5.16 -13.93
N ILE A 19 35.97 4.20 -13.65
CA ILE A 19 36.31 3.01 -12.85
C ILE A 19 37.06 1.97 -13.66
N LEU A 20 36.85 1.90 -14.99
CA LEU A 20 37.47 0.87 -15.84
C LEU A 20 38.93 1.15 -16.17
N GLU A 21 39.35 2.41 -16.28
CA GLU A 21 40.73 2.76 -16.54
C GLU A 21 41.63 2.64 -15.31
N THR A 22 41.11 3.02 -14.16
CA THR A 22 41.85 2.88 -12.88
C THR A 22 42.03 1.43 -12.46
N THR A 23 41.11 0.53 -12.80
CA THR A 23 41.26 -0.91 -12.51
C THR A 23 42.35 -1.56 -13.37
N LYS A 24 42.58 -1.13 -14.63
CA LYS A 24 43.68 -1.66 -15.47
C LYS A 24 45.08 -1.26 -14.98
N GLU A 25 45.24 -0.09 -14.43
CA GLU A 25 46.54 0.35 -13.84
C GLU A 25 46.77 -0.32 -12.46
N LEU A 26 45.76 -0.54 -11.66
CA LEU A 26 45.84 -1.23 -10.37
C LEU A 26 46.23 -2.72 -10.54
N PHE A 27 45.78 -3.37 -11.62
CA PHE A 27 46.19 -4.74 -11.96
C PHE A 27 47.68 -4.87 -12.28
N ARG A 28 48.32 -3.79 -12.79
CA ARG A 28 49.73 -3.76 -13.16
C ARG A 28 50.68 -3.58 -11.96
N THR A 29 50.17 -3.14 -10.81
CA THR A 29 51.02 -2.72 -9.67
C THR A 29 50.93 -3.60 -8.44
N GLY A 30 50.26 -4.77 -8.49
CA GLY A 30 50.17 -5.67 -7.37
C GLY A 30 49.31 -5.17 -6.18
N ILE A 31 48.57 -4.06 -6.36
CA ILE A 31 47.77 -3.39 -5.31
C ILE A 31 46.38 -3.99 -5.21
N THR A 32 46.04 -4.97 -6.04
CA THR A 32 44.71 -5.62 -6.10
C THR A 32 44.30 -6.29 -4.78
N ALA A 33 45.26 -6.86 -4.06
CA ALA A 33 45.02 -7.48 -2.77
C ALA A 33 44.64 -6.45 -1.69
N ILE A 34 45.26 -5.27 -1.73
CA ILE A 34 45.01 -4.18 -0.77
C ILE A 34 43.66 -3.54 -1.08
N TYR A 35 43.27 -3.44 -2.35
CA TYR A 35 41.97 -2.89 -2.76
C TYR A 35 40.80 -3.82 -2.38
N LEU A 36 40.97 -5.12 -2.58
CA LEU A 36 40.01 -6.15 -2.11
C LEU A 36 39.92 -6.18 -0.58
N TYR A 37 41.02 -5.99 0.12
CA TYR A 37 41.03 -5.90 1.57
C TYR A 37 40.34 -4.62 2.07
N CYS A 38 40.55 -3.49 1.40
CA CYS A 38 39.87 -2.23 1.70
C CYS A 38 38.37 -2.28 1.36
N LEU A 39 37.97 -2.96 0.27
CA LEU A 39 36.56 -3.16 -0.08
C LEU A 39 35.84 -4.06 0.92
N ASN A 40 36.47 -5.16 1.34
CA ASN A 40 35.95 -6.00 2.42
C ASN A 40 35.87 -5.24 3.76
N PHE A 41 36.89 -4.41 4.07
CA PHE A 41 36.90 -3.58 5.26
C PHE A 41 35.80 -2.47 5.21
N LEU A 42 35.52 -1.91 4.04
CA LEU A 42 34.41 -0.97 3.80
C LEU A 42 33.03 -1.66 3.90
N PHE A 43 32.94 -2.91 3.44
CA PHE A 43 31.71 -3.70 3.56
C PHE A 43 31.44 -4.09 5.01
N ILE A 44 32.49 -4.49 5.74
CA ILE A 44 32.43 -4.76 7.19
C ILE A 44 32.13 -3.46 7.96
N ARG A 45 32.70 -2.32 7.56
CA ARG A 45 32.36 -1.01 8.16
C ARG A 45 30.94 -0.58 7.91
N LYS A 46 30.37 -0.85 6.71
CA LYS A 46 28.94 -0.58 6.46
C LYS A 46 28.03 -1.44 7.31
N SER A 47 28.36 -2.73 7.46
CA SER A 47 27.62 -3.64 8.34
C SER A 47 27.84 -3.27 9.82
N LEU A 48 29.04 -2.88 10.21
CA LEU A 48 29.35 -2.42 11.57
C LEU A 48 28.71 -1.04 11.84
N LEU A 49 28.72 -0.13 10.89
CA LEU A 49 28.04 1.18 11.00
C LEU A 49 26.51 0.99 11.09
N TYR A 50 25.96 0.03 10.36
CA TYR A 50 24.54 -0.34 10.45
C TYR A 50 24.21 -0.96 11.81
N ILE A 51 25.09 -1.81 12.34
CA ILE A 51 24.97 -2.40 13.69
C ILE A 51 25.16 -1.31 14.75
N ILE A 52 26.16 -0.45 14.60
CA ILE A 52 26.42 0.67 15.52
C ILE A 52 25.26 1.68 15.48
N THR A 53 24.70 2.00 14.31
CA THR A 53 23.51 2.85 14.22
C THR A 53 22.29 2.19 14.86
N LYS A 54 22.10 0.87 14.72
CA LYS A 54 21.05 0.15 15.46
C LYS A 54 21.31 0.12 16.97
N ILE A 55 22.56 -0.04 17.39
CA ILE A 55 22.92 -0.02 18.82
C ILE A 55 22.81 1.40 19.40
N ILE A 56 23.25 2.42 18.69
CA ILE A 56 23.08 3.83 19.08
C ILE A 56 21.58 4.18 19.11
N PHE A 57 20.80 3.73 18.10
CA PHE A 57 19.36 3.89 18.07
C PHE A 57 18.67 3.17 19.24
N ALA A 58 19.16 1.98 19.62
CA ALA A 58 18.66 1.24 20.79
C ALA A 58 19.10 1.85 22.13
N ILE A 59 20.26 2.51 22.19
CA ILE A 59 20.79 3.14 23.43
C ILE A 59 20.23 4.53 23.64
N PHE A 60 19.94 5.30 22.57
CA PHE A 60 19.37 6.65 22.64
C PHE A 60 17.85 6.67 22.70
N ILE A 61 17.16 5.55 22.52
CA ILE A 61 15.76 5.44 22.90
C ILE A 61 15.74 5.17 24.40
N PRO A 62 15.23 6.08 25.23
CA PRO A 62 15.08 5.80 26.66
C PRO A 62 14.31 4.48 26.78
N HIS A 63 14.87 3.51 27.50
CA HIS A 63 14.15 2.31 27.93
C HIS A 63 13.00 2.73 28.85
N HIS A 64 11.95 3.29 28.28
CA HIS A 64 10.67 3.28 28.93
C HIS A 64 10.17 1.84 28.91
N ASN A 65 9.87 1.33 30.10
CA ASN A 65 9.34 -0.02 30.29
C ASN A 65 8.24 -0.31 29.29
N LEU A 66 8.46 -1.28 28.40
CA LEU A 66 7.48 -1.76 27.41
C LEU A 66 6.17 -2.23 28.06
N SER A 67 6.15 -2.48 29.37
CA SER A 67 4.95 -2.89 30.13
C SER A 67 3.94 -1.76 30.37
N ASP A 68 4.33 -0.49 30.24
CA ASP A 68 3.46 0.67 30.49
C ASP A 68 3.04 1.42 29.20
N MET A 69 3.38 0.84 28.03
CA MET A 69 2.93 1.40 26.76
C MET A 69 1.44 1.13 26.58
N LYS A 70 0.58 2.05 27.02
CA LYS A 70 -0.78 2.16 26.48
C LYS A 70 -0.68 2.12 24.96
N LEU A 71 -1.45 1.21 24.34
CA LEU A 71 -1.61 1.19 22.89
C LEU A 71 -2.03 2.59 22.46
N SER A 72 -1.14 3.28 21.74
CA SER A 72 -1.50 4.53 21.09
C SER A 72 -2.50 4.19 19.99
N ASN A 73 -3.64 4.80 20.02
CA ASN A 73 -4.65 4.68 18.99
C ASN A 73 -4.76 6.00 18.22
N ASN A 74 -5.53 6.03 17.14
CA ASN A 74 -5.76 7.27 16.40
C ASN A 74 -6.27 8.42 17.30
N GLN A 75 -7.01 8.13 18.35
CA GLN A 75 -7.53 9.12 19.27
C GLN A 75 -6.41 9.82 20.02
N ASP A 76 -5.42 9.07 20.51
CA ASP A 76 -4.25 9.64 21.16
C ASP A 76 -3.42 10.46 20.17
N PHE A 77 -3.20 9.95 18.95
CA PHE A 77 -2.44 10.66 17.91
C PHE A 77 -3.09 11.98 17.49
N LEU A 78 -4.42 12.06 17.50
CA LEU A 78 -5.18 13.26 17.11
C LEU A 78 -5.47 14.22 18.27
N ASN A 79 -5.03 13.92 19.50
CA ASN A 79 -5.19 14.82 20.63
C ASN A 79 -4.24 16.02 20.49
N PRO A 80 -4.73 17.27 20.50
CA PRO A 80 -3.87 18.45 20.39
C PRO A 80 -3.04 18.75 21.66
N GLU A 81 -3.44 18.19 22.81
CA GLU A 81 -2.75 18.39 24.09
C GLU A 81 -1.69 17.32 24.33
N ARG A 82 -0.60 17.34 23.54
CA ARG A 82 0.46 16.32 23.60
C ARG A 82 1.83 16.94 23.77
N THR A 83 2.74 16.16 24.34
CA THR A 83 4.14 16.55 24.41
C THR A 83 4.86 16.27 23.09
N ILE A 84 5.95 16.98 22.82
CA ILE A 84 6.82 16.69 21.67
C ILE A 84 7.34 15.25 21.70
N ALA A 85 7.58 14.69 22.90
CA ALA A 85 8.01 13.31 23.04
C ALA A 85 6.94 12.32 22.58
N ASP A 86 5.65 12.61 22.83
CA ASP A 86 4.54 11.80 22.35
C ASP A 86 4.42 11.87 20.83
N GLU A 87 4.57 13.06 20.24
CA GLU A 87 4.56 13.25 18.78
C GLU A 87 5.68 12.46 18.10
N ILE A 88 6.91 12.53 18.60
CA ILE A 88 8.04 11.78 18.08
C ILE A 88 7.78 10.27 18.18
N ARG A 89 7.32 9.78 19.32
CA ARG A 89 7.01 8.37 19.55
C ARG A 89 6.01 7.84 18.53
N ASP A 90 4.90 8.54 18.35
CA ASP A 90 3.81 8.06 17.50
C ASP A 90 4.11 8.26 16.01
N THR A 91 4.92 9.23 15.64
CA THR A 91 5.48 9.34 14.28
C THR A 91 6.36 8.13 13.96
N HIS A 92 7.18 7.66 14.91
CA HIS A 92 7.95 6.42 14.72
C HIS A 92 7.06 5.18 14.60
N LYS A 93 5.97 5.10 15.36
CA LYS A 93 4.99 4.01 15.23
C LYS A 93 4.33 4.02 13.86
N ALA A 94 3.91 5.19 13.37
CA ALA A 94 3.33 5.32 12.03
C ALA A 94 4.32 4.92 10.94
N GLN A 95 5.60 5.26 11.10
CA GLN A 95 6.66 4.81 10.21
C GLN A 95 6.83 3.29 10.24
N ALA A 96 6.80 2.69 11.43
CA ALA A 96 6.88 1.23 11.59
C ALA A 96 5.69 0.51 10.95
N ASP A 97 4.47 1.02 11.13
CA ASP A 97 3.25 0.55 10.50
C ASP A 97 3.39 0.54 8.96
N LEU A 98 3.82 1.67 8.38
CA LEU A 98 4.04 1.77 6.93
C LEU A 98 5.09 0.76 6.44
N TRP A 99 6.21 0.65 7.16
CA TRP A 99 7.28 -0.27 6.80
C TRP A 99 6.85 -1.73 6.88
N GLN A 100 6.08 -2.09 7.90
CA GLN A 100 5.51 -3.43 8.07
C GLN A 100 4.63 -3.79 6.86
N GLY A 101 3.71 -2.91 6.46
CA GLY A 101 2.84 -3.14 5.32
C GLY A 101 3.60 -3.22 3.99
N VAL A 102 4.55 -2.30 3.75
CA VAL A 102 5.40 -2.33 2.55
C VAL A 102 6.20 -3.63 2.48
N SER A 103 6.82 -4.05 3.59
CA SER A 103 7.65 -5.25 3.64
C SER A 103 6.83 -6.53 3.42
N ALA A 104 5.66 -6.63 4.06
CA ALA A 104 4.79 -7.81 3.98
C ALA A 104 4.25 -8.04 2.56
N PHE A 105 3.98 -6.97 1.81
CA PHE A 105 3.31 -7.05 0.51
C PHE A 105 4.20 -6.65 -0.68
N SER A 106 5.50 -6.44 -0.49
CA SER A 106 6.45 -5.99 -1.54
C SER A 106 6.49 -6.89 -2.78
N ALA A 107 6.35 -8.21 -2.58
CA ALA A 107 6.35 -9.20 -3.67
C ALA A 107 4.97 -9.40 -4.31
N ILE A 108 3.91 -8.79 -3.77
CA ILE A 108 2.54 -8.99 -4.26
C ILE A 108 2.27 -7.99 -5.38
N LYS A 109 1.90 -8.54 -6.53
CA LYS A 109 1.52 -7.79 -7.73
C LYS A 109 0.08 -8.14 -8.11
N ASN A 110 -0.54 -7.35 -8.98
CA ASN A 110 -1.90 -7.58 -9.48
C ASN A 110 -2.94 -7.72 -8.36
N CYS A 111 -2.83 -6.85 -7.35
CA CYS A 111 -3.76 -6.85 -6.23
C CYS A 111 -4.99 -5.99 -6.56
N VAL A 112 -6.18 -6.51 -6.28
CA VAL A 112 -7.44 -5.75 -6.33
C VAL A 112 -7.97 -5.62 -4.91
N THR A 113 -8.18 -4.38 -4.47
CA THR A 113 -8.73 -4.14 -3.13
C THR A 113 -10.25 -4.07 -3.19
N VAL A 114 -10.89 -4.86 -2.33
CA VAL A 114 -12.35 -4.89 -2.16
C VAL A 114 -12.72 -4.20 -0.85
N TYR A 115 -13.46 -3.12 -0.95
CA TYR A 115 -14.00 -2.34 0.17
C TYR A 115 -15.49 -2.65 0.37
N GLY A 116 -15.95 -2.66 1.61
CA GLY A 116 -17.35 -2.85 1.93
C GLY A 116 -17.64 -3.02 3.42
N SER A 117 -18.91 -3.17 3.76
CA SER A 117 -19.39 -3.21 5.13
C SER A 117 -18.95 -4.47 5.90
N ALA A 118 -18.53 -4.28 7.14
CA ALA A 118 -18.28 -5.35 8.10
C ALA A 118 -19.58 -6.00 8.66
N ARG A 119 -20.76 -5.49 8.29
CA ARG A 119 -22.04 -5.85 8.95
C ARG A 119 -22.88 -6.90 8.24
N PHE A 120 -22.63 -7.13 6.95
CA PHE A 120 -23.31 -8.17 6.19
C PHE A 120 -22.86 -9.57 6.67
N ARG A 121 -23.77 -10.52 6.59
CA ARG A 121 -23.57 -11.90 7.05
C ARG A 121 -23.74 -12.88 5.91
N GLU A 122 -23.23 -14.09 6.05
CA GLU A 122 -23.46 -15.19 5.12
C GLU A 122 -24.96 -15.36 4.88
N GLY A 123 -25.36 -15.44 3.60
CA GLY A 123 -26.75 -15.47 3.15
C GLY A 123 -27.30 -14.08 2.79
N ASP A 124 -26.70 -12.99 3.21
CA ASP A 124 -27.11 -11.65 2.74
C ASP A 124 -26.72 -11.43 1.28
N LYS A 125 -27.59 -10.78 0.51
CA LYS A 125 -27.38 -10.47 -0.92
C LYS A 125 -25.98 -9.94 -1.22
N TYR A 126 -25.49 -8.99 -0.43
CA TYR A 126 -24.21 -8.32 -0.68
C TYR A 126 -23.00 -9.11 -0.14
N TYR A 127 -23.21 -9.99 0.84
CA TYR A 127 -22.18 -10.96 1.23
C TYR A 127 -21.93 -11.96 0.09
N GLU A 128 -22.99 -12.56 -0.46
CA GLU A 128 -22.85 -13.53 -1.55
C GLU A 128 -22.31 -12.87 -2.85
N LEU A 129 -22.69 -11.63 -3.13
CA LEU A 129 -22.14 -10.87 -4.26
C LEU A 129 -20.63 -10.61 -4.06
N ALA A 130 -20.20 -10.24 -2.85
CA ALA A 130 -18.78 -10.04 -2.55
C ALA A 130 -17.97 -11.34 -2.63
N ARG A 131 -18.56 -12.46 -2.18
CA ARG A 131 -17.95 -13.79 -2.31
C ARG A 131 -17.79 -14.20 -3.77
N ALA A 132 -18.81 -13.98 -4.60
CA ALA A 132 -18.76 -14.21 -6.03
C ALA A 132 -17.67 -13.33 -6.70
N MET A 133 -17.59 -12.05 -6.31
CA MET A 133 -16.58 -11.11 -6.80
C MET A 133 -15.15 -11.58 -6.46
N GLY A 134 -14.89 -11.97 -5.22
CA GLY A 134 -13.59 -12.50 -4.80
C GLY A 134 -13.18 -13.75 -5.58
N LYS A 135 -14.14 -14.65 -5.80
CA LYS A 135 -13.92 -15.87 -6.60
C LYS A 135 -13.61 -15.54 -8.06
N GLU A 136 -14.29 -14.58 -8.66
CA GLU A 136 -14.07 -14.20 -10.05
C GLU A 136 -12.72 -13.49 -10.24
N LEU A 137 -12.32 -12.62 -9.30
CA LEU A 137 -10.98 -12.01 -9.27
C LEU A 137 -9.88 -13.10 -9.23
N ALA A 138 -10.03 -14.10 -8.35
CA ALA A 138 -9.07 -15.17 -8.21
C ALA A 138 -8.91 -16.02 -9.48
N LYS A 139 -10.01 -16.35 -10.18
CA LYS A 139 -9.99 -17.04 -11.47
C LYS A 139 -9.14 -16.29 -12.53
N HIS A 140 -9.16 -14.96 -12.46
CA HIS A 140 -8.38 -14.09 -13.35
C HIS A 140 -6.98 -13.75 -12.81
N LYS A 141 -6.49 -14.51 -11.81
CA LYS A 141 -5.14 -14.39 -11.22
C LYS A 141 -4.89 -13.06 -10.51
N PHE A 142 -5.93 -12.38 -10.07
CA PHE A 142 -5.80 -11.25 -9.16
C PHE A 142 -5.65 -11.73 -7.70
N THR A 143 -4.77 -11.07 -6.97
CA THR A 143 -4.74 -11.16 -5.51
C THR A 143 -5.87 -10.31 -4.95
N VAL A 144 -6.67 -10.86 -4.03
CA VAL A 144 -7.73 -10.11 -3.36
C VAL A 144 -7.22 -9.55 -2.03
N MET A 145 -7.27 -8.24 -1.92
CA MET A 145 -6.94 -7.52 -0.68
C MET A 145 -8.23 -6.95 -0.08
N THR A 146 -8.36 -7.04 1.23
CA THR A 146 -9.45 -6.40 1.99
C THR A 146 -8.93 -5.80 3.28
N GLY A 147 -9.84 -5.22 4.08
CA GLY A 147 -9.54 -4.84 5.47
C GLY A 147 -9.39 -6.02 6.43
N GLY A 148 -9.56 -7.26 5.97
CA GLY A 148 -9.34 -8.48 6.78
C GLY A 148 -10.36 -8.73 7.88
N GLY A 149 -11.40 -7.91 8.00
CA GLY A 149 -12.50 -8.06 8.99
C GLY A 149 -13.64 -8.93 8.48
N PRO A 150 -14.79 -8.92 9.19
CA PRO A 150 -15.99 -9.68 8.83
C PRO A 150 -16.76 -9.05 7.66
N GLY A 151 -17.89 -9.64 7.32
CA GLY A 151 -18.85 -9.13 6.34
C GLY A 151 -18.34 -9.22 4.90
N VAL A 152 -18.43 -8.13 4.15
CA VAL A 152 -17.95 -8.05 2.77
C VAL A 152 -16.47 -8.42 2.65
N MET A 153 -15.66 -8.01 3.60
CA MET A 153 -14.22 -8.32 3.61
C MET A 153 -13.98 -9.83 3.71
N GLU A 154 -14.67 -10.49 4.64
CA GLU A 154 -14.64 -11.94 4.78
C GLU A 154 -15.17 -12.64 3.53
N ALA A 155 -16.31 -12.21 3.01
CA ALA A 155 -16.91 -12.78 1.82
C ALA A 155 -15.97 -12.74 0.62
N ALA A 156 -15.33 -11.59 0.36
CA ALA A 156 -14.38 -11.43 -0.73
C ALA A 156 -13.11 -12.30 -0.53
N ASN A 157 -12.56 -12.34 0.69
CA ASN A 157 -11.43 -13.22 1.01
C ASN A 157 -11.79 -14.70 0.85
N ARG A 158 -12.97 -15.12 1.33
CA ARG A 158 -13.49 -16.47 1.14
C ARG A 158 -13.64 -16.85 -0.33
N GLY A 159 -14.26 -15.97 -1.10
CA GLY A 159 -14.39 -16.15 -2.55
C GLY A 159 -13.04 -16.31 -3.24
N ALA A 160 -12.04 -15.52 -2.86
CA ALA A 160 -10.69 -15.63 -3.38
C ALA A 160 -10.07 -16.99 -3.10
N LYS A 161 -10.21 -17.50 -1.89
CA LYS A 161 -9.75 -18.86 -1.52
C LYS A 161 -10.48 -19.96 -2.30
N GLU A 162 -11.79 -19.85 -2.43
CA GLU A 162 -12.60 -20.78 -3.23
C GLU A 162 -12.25 -20.76 -4.72
N GLY A 163 -11.77 -19.62 -5.23
CA GLY A 163 -11.26 -19.47 -6.58
C GLY A 163 -9.81 -19.91 -6.77
N GLY A 164 -9.12 -20.37 -5.69
CA GLY A 164 -7.72 -20.78 -5.72
C GLY A 164 -6.72 -19.62 -5.80
N GLY A 165 -7.14 -18.40 -5.45
CA GLY A 165 -6.33 -17.19 -5.45
C GLY A 165 -5.69 -16.87 -4.11
N LEU A 166 -4.75 -15.92 -4.14
CA LEU A 166 -4.13 -15.35 -2.94
C LEU A 166 -5.06 -14.32 -2.31
N SER A 167 -5.28 -14.47 -1.00
CA SER A 167 -6.16 -13.63 -0.18
C SER A 167 -5.35 -12.93 0.90
N ILE A 168 -5.40 -11.60 0.96
CA ILE A 168 -4.62 -10.80 1.92
C ILE A 168 -5.47 -9.78 2.63
N GLY A 169 -5.06 -9.38 3.83
CA GLY A 169 -5.78 -8.45 4.68
C GLY A 169 -4.90 -7.38 5.30
N CYS A 170 -5.41 -6.15 5.31
CA CYS A 170 -4.88 -5.01 6.05
C CYS A 170 -5.82 -4.69 7.20
N ASN A 171 -5.61 -5.29 8.37
CA ASN A 171 -6.49 -5.09 9.51
C ASN A 171 -6.15 -3.79 10.26
N ILE A 172 -7.09 -3.31 11.06
CA ILE A 172 -6.92 -2.16 11.95
C ILE A 172 -7.14 -2.62 13.39
N ILE A 173 -6.25 -2.17 14.28
CA ILE A 173 -6.42 -2.39 15.71
C ILE A 173 -7.48 -1.40 16.21
N LEU A 174 -8.60 -1.93 16.70
CA LEU A 174 -9.71 -1.15 17.22
C LEU A 174 -9.79 -1.26 18.75
N PRO A 175 -10.36 -0.25 19.44
CA PRO A 175 -10.57 -0.30 20.88
C PRO A 175 -11.52 -1.43 21.34
N PHE A 176 -12.28 -1.98 20.40
CA PHE A 176 -13.15 -3.14 20.61
C PHE A 176 -12.64 -4.31 19.78
N GLU A 177 -12.81 -5.51 20.29
CA GLU A 177 -12.31 -6.72 19.65
C GLU A 177 -12.99 -6.96 18.29
N GLN A 178 -12.18 -7.06 17.24
CA GLN A 178 -12.62 -7.46 15.90
C GLN A 178 -11.65 -8.52 15.39
N ALA A 179 -12.06 -9.78 15.48
CA ALA A 179 -11.26 -10.89 15.01
C ALA A 179 -11.04 -10.81 13.48
N PRO A 180 -9.81 -11.08 13.00
CA PRO A 180 -9.57 -11.28 11.59
C PRO A 180 -10.41 -12.43 11.03
N ASN A 181 -10.83 -12.33 9.77
CA ASN A 181 -11.52 -13.45 9.13
C ASN A 181 -10.56 -14.60 8.80
N LEU A 182 -11.08 -15.82 8.73
CA LEU A 182 -10.30 -17.05 8.59
C LEU A 182 -9.79 -17.32 7.15
N TYR A 183 -10.18 -16.50 6.18
CA TYR A 183 -9.89 -16.74 4.76
C TYR A 183 -8.71 -15.92 4.24
N VAL A 184 -7.87 -15.40 5.12
CA VAL A 184 -6.72 -14.56 4.77
C VAL A 184 -5.42 -15.38 4.85
N ASP A 185 -4.62 -15.40 3.77
CA ASP A 185 -3.32 -16.07 3.73
C ASP A 185 -2.22 -15.23 4.42
N ARG A 186 -2.30 -13.89 4.28
CA ARG A 186 -1.36 -12.94 4.88
C ARG A 186 -2.13 -11.76 5.45
N MET A 187 -1.91 -11.49 6.72
CA MET A 187 -2.52 -10.39 7.44
C MET A 187 -1.45 -9.46 7.99
N VAL A 188 -1.71 -8.14 7.87
CA VAL A 188 -0.97 -7.11 8.60
C VAL A 188 -1.97 -6.27 9.38
N SER A 189 -1.70 -6.05 10.66
CA SER A 189 -2.53 -5.19 11.51
C SER A 189 -1.84 -3.85 11.71
N PHE A 190 -2.58 -2.77 11.57
CA PHE A 190 -2.12 -1.39 11.65
C PHE A 190 -2.69 -0.71 12.89
N GLU A 191 -1.89 0.16 13.52
CA GLU A 191 -2.35 1.00 14.62
C GLU A 191 -3.13 2.21 14.11
N PHE A 192 -2.76 2.76 12.93
CA PHE A 192 -3.32 3.99 12.39
C PHE A 192 -4.12 3.77 11.11
N PHE A 193 -5.28 4.43 10.99
CA PHE A 193 -6.10 4.36 9.79
C PHE A 193 -5.38 4.87 8.55
N PHE A 194 -4.64 5.99 8.66
CA PHE A 194 -3.96 6.59 7.51
C PHE A 194 -2.83 5.70 6.96
N THR A 195 -2.07 5.01 7.82
CA THR A 195 -1.01 4.08 7.38
C THR A 195 -1.60 2.88 6.66
N ARG A 196 -2.68 2.30 7.22
CA ARG A 196 -3.45 1.22 6.59
C ARG A 196 -3.98 1.62 5.22
N LYS A 197 -4.60 2.80 5.10
CA LYS A 197 -5.14 3.32 3.85
C LYS A 197 -4.05 3.48 2.78
N VAL A 198 -2.85 3.93 3.14
CA VAL A 198 -1.71 3.99 2.21
C VAL A 198 -1.39 2.62 1.64
N ILE A 199 -1.33 1.57 2.47
CA ILE A 199 -0.98 0.21 2.03
C ILE A 199 -2.08 -0.40 1.16
N LEU A 200 -3.35 -0.23 1.51
CA LEU A 200 -4.49 -0.67 0.70
C LEU A 200 -4.44 -0.09 -0.72
N ARG A 201 -4.05 1.17 -0.86
CA ARG A 201 -3.95 1.83 -2.18
C ARG A 201 -2.67 1.52 -2.92
N LYS A 202 -1.53 1.54 -2.23
CA LYS A 202 -0.20 1.36 -2.82
C LYS A 202 -0.08 0.04 -3.60
N ASN A 203 -0.63 -1.03 -3.07
CA ASN A 203 -0.48 -2.38 -3.63
C ASN A 203 -1.60 -2.76 -4.62
N SER A 204 -2.60 -1.89 -4.82
CA SER A 204 -3.76 -2.20 -5.66
C SER A 204 -3.58 -1.69 -7.09
N VAL A 205 -3.96 -2.49 -8.05
CA VAL A 205 -4.06 -2.12 -9.47
C VAL A 205 -5.48 -1.73 -9.86
N ALA A 206 -6.48 -2.11 -9.05
CA ALA A 206 -7.88 -1.75 -9.22
C ALA A 206 -8.60 -1.78 -7.87
N TYR A 207 -9.80 -1.19 -7.82
CA TYR A 207 -10.62 -1.11 -6.62
C TYR A 207 -12.05 -1.57 -6.91
N VAL A 208 -12.60 -2.34 -5.97
CA VAL A 208 -13.98 -2.81 -6.00
C VAL A 208 -14.69 -2.30 -4.75
N LEU A 209 -15.82 -1.65 -4.95
CA LEU A 209 -16.66 -1.12 -3.89
C LEU A 209 -17.94 -1.93 -3.79
N MET A 210 -18.13 -2.49 -2.63
CA MET A 210 -19.37 -3.13 -2.22
C MET A 210 -20.16 -2.20 -1.32
N PRO A 211 -21.46 -2.40 -1.14
CA PRO A 211 -22.25 -1.66 -0.18
C PRO A 211 -21.60 -1.56 1.20
N GLY A 212 -21.54 -0.35 1.76
CA GLY A 212 -20.85 -0.11 3.01
C GLY A 212 -21.14 1.26 3.63
N GLY A 213 -20.69 1.44 4.87
CA GLY A 213 -20.90 2.66 5.64
C GLY A 213 -19.81 3.71 5.43
N PHE A 214 -19.63 4.57 6.45
CA PHE A 214 -18.67 5.69 6.41
C PHE A 214 -17.24 5.26 6.11
N GLY A 215 -16.76 4.14 6.67
CA GLY A 215 -15.41 3.65 6.39
C GLY A 215 -15.23 3.26 4.93
N THR A 216 -16.26 2.68 4.28
CA THR A 216 -16.23 2.36 2.85
C THR A 216 -16.26 3.65 2.00
N MET A 217 -17.05 4.64 2.40
CA MET A 217 -17.11 5.95 1.74
C MET A 217 -15.76 6.69 1.86
N ASP A 218 -15.15 6.69 3.04
CA ASP A 218 -13.84 7.28 3.28
C ASP A 218 -12.76 6.70 2.35
N GLU A 219 -12.71 5.37 2.21
CA GLU A 219 -11.77 4.69 1.33
C GLU A 219 -11.96 5.06 -0.14
N ILE A 220 -13.22 5.11 -0.63
CA ILE A 220 -13.47 5.39 -2.04
C ILE A 220 -13.27 6.84 -2.41
N PHE A 221 -13.76 7.77 -1.60
CA PHE A 221 -13.60 9.18 -1.91
C PHE A 221 -12.13 9.61 -1.89
N GLU A 222 -11.32 9.00 -1.03
CA GLU A 222 -9.87 9.21 -1.09
C GLU A 222 -9.26 8.66 -2.39
N VAL A 223 -9.64 7.43 -2.82
CA VAL A 223 -9.16 6.85 -4.09
C VAL A 223 -9.54 7.74 -5.26
N LEU A 224 -10.81 8.16 -5.36
CA LEU A 224 -11.30 9.03 -6.44
C LEU A 224 -10.58 10.37 -6.45
N THR A 225 -10.43 10.99 -5.29
CA THR A 225 -9.70 12.26 -5.15
C THR A 225 -8.25 12.14 -5.62
N LEU A 226 -7.57 11.06 -5.26
CA LEU A 226 -6.17 10.84 -5.65
C LEU A 226 -6.03 10.56 -7.16
N ILE A 227 -6.99 9.88 -7.79
CA ILE A 227 -7.00 9.70 -9.25
C ILE A 227 -7.31 11.02 -9.95
N GLN A 228 -8.36 11.72 -9.53
CA GLN A 228 -8.77 13.02 -10.07
C GLN A 228 -7.64 14.06 -10.00
N THR A 229 -6.91 14.10 -8.90
CA THR A 229 -5.80 15.04 -8.67
C THR A 229 -4.44 14.54 -9.18
N HIS A 230 -4.42 13.44 -9.94
CA HIS A 230 -3.21 12.81 -10.48
C HIS A 230 -2.14 12.43 -9.43
N LYS A 231 -2.55 12.23 -8.17
CA LYS A 231 -1.68 11.70 -7.08
C LYS A 231 -1.63 10.17 -7.09
N LEU A 232 -2.58 9.55 -7.77
CA LEU A 232 -2.62 8.12 -8.06
C LEU A 232 -2.79 7.96 -9.58
N PRO A 233 -2.05 7.05 -10.24
CA PRO A 233 -2.30 6.76 -11.64
C PRO A 233 -3.74 6.32 -11.88
N PRO A 234 -4.32 6.55 -13.07
CA PRO A 234 -5.64 6.04 -13.42
C PRO A 234 -5.71 4.53 -13.17
N ARG A 235 -6.68 4.10 -12.38
CA ARG A 235 -6.94 2.70 -12.05
C ARG A 235 -8.42 2.41 -12.11
N PRO A 236 -8.83 1.23 -12.60
CA PRO A 236 -10.24 0.86 -12.64
C PRO A 236 -10.87 0.87 -11.25
N VAL A 237 -12.01 1.52 -11.13
CA VAL A 237 -12.86 1.50 -9.94
C VAL A 237 -14.22 0.95 -10.33
N VAL A 238 -14.68 -0.10 -9.63
CA VAL A 238 -15.96 -0.75 -9.89
C VAL A 238 -16.82 -0.74 -8.65
N CYS A 239 -18.05 -0.25 -8.77
CA CYS A 239 -19.06 -0.30 -7.73
C CYS A 239 -20.02 -1.46 -8.02
N LEU A 240 -20.11 -2.46 -7.13
CA LEU A 240 -21.11 -3.50 -7.18
C LEU A 240 -22.28 -3.18 -6.25
N GLY A 241 -23.49 -3.49 -6.71
CA GLY A 241 -24.73 -3.21 -5.98
C GLY A 241 -25.42 -1.95 -6.48
N LYS A 242 -25.87 -1.94 -7.73
CA LYS A 242 -26.55 -0.80 -8.40
C LYS A 242 -27.62 -0.15 -7.54
N GLU A 243 -28.45 -0.96 -6.91
CA GLU A 243 -29.54 -0.49 -6.06
C GLU A 243 -29.04 0.34 -4.87
N TYR A 244 -27.97 -0.13 -4.20
CA TYR A 244 -27.37 0.56 -3.07
C TYR A 244 -26.75 1.90 -3.47
N TRP A 245 -26.04 1.92 -4.58
CA TRP A 245 -25.30 3.09 -5.06
C TRP A 245 -26.16 4.11 -5.81
N LYS A 246 -27.45 3.80 -6.09
CA LYS A 246 -28.35 4.62 -6.90
C LYS A 246 -28.41 6.07 -6.42
N HIS A 247 -28.66 6.31 -5.14
CA HIS A 247 -28.82 7.67 -4.61
C HIS A 247 -27.52 8.45 -4.58
N LEU A 248 -26.39 7.79 -4.28
CA LEU A 248 -25.08 8.43 -4.38
C LEU A 248 -24.76 8.79 -5.83
N GLY A 249 -25.02 7.88 -6.76
CA GLY A 249 -24.84 8.15 -8.18
C GLY A 249 -25.71 9.31 -8.70
N THR A 250 -26.95 9.43 -8.21
CA THR A 250 -27.82 10.57 -8.49
C THR A 250 -27.23 11.87 -7.94
N PHE A 251 -26.80 11.88 -6.67
CA PHE A 251 -26.16 13.04 -6.06
C PHE A 251 -24.91 13.49 -6.84
N ILE A 252 -24.08 12.56 -7.25
CA ILE A 252 -22.87 12.87 -8.03
C ILE A 252 -23.23 13.50 -9.38
N ARG A 253 -24.14 12.88 -10.14
CA ARG A 253 -24.52 13.35 -11.49
C ARG A 253 -25.35 14.63 -11.49
N GLU A 254 -26.33 14.75 -10.57
CA GLU A 254 -27.30 15.84 -10.61
C GLU A 254 -26.86 17.03 -9.74
N THR A 255 -26.17 16.77 -8.61
CA THR A 255 -25.78 17.86 -7.69
C THR A 255 -24.34 18.28 -7.90
N MET A 256 -23.38 17.34 -7.85
CA MET A 256 -21.97 17.71 -7.90
C MET A 256 -21.56 18.26 -9.27
N ILE A 257 -22.11 17.72 -10.36
CA ILE A 257 -21.89 18.24 -11.73
C ILE A 257 -22.55 19.61 -11.90
N GLU A 258 -23.81 19.75 -11.53
CA GLU A 258 -24.55 21.01 -11.67
C GLU A 258 -23.88 22.16 -10.90
N MET A 259 -23.45 21.88 -9.67
CA MET A 259 -22.71 22.82 -8.83
C MET A 259 -21.24 22.99 -9.22
N LYS A 260 -20.77 22.28 -10.26
CA LYS A 260 -19.39 22.34 -10.76
C LYS A 260 -18.32 22.00 -9.71
N THR A 261 -18.66 21.14 -8.76
CA THR A 261 -17.71 20.64 -7.74
C THR A 261 -16.85 19.50 -8.28
N ILE A 262 -17.28 18.87 -9.38
CA ILE A 262 -16.52 17.90 -10.19
C ILE A 262 -16.78 18.19 -11.68
N SER A 263 -15.96 17.61 -12.56
CA SER A 263 -16.10 17.69 -14.02
C SER A 263 -16.88 16.50 -14.58
N MET A 264 -17.34 16.62 -15.84
CA MET A 264 -18.01 15.50 -16.53
C MET A 264 -17.10 14.27 -16.67
N ASP A 265 -15.80 14.49 -16.90
CA ASP A 265 -14.81 13.41 -17.03
C ASP A 265 -14.64 12.61 -15.73
N ASP A 266 -14.96 13.20 -14.57
CA ASP A 266 -14.91 12.51 -13.28
C ASP A 266 -15.99 11.42 -13.15
N LEU A 267 -17.05 11.45 -13.96
CA LEU A 267 -18.07 10.41 -14.00
C LEU A 267 -17.53 9.09 -14.55
N ASP A 268 -16.51 9.15 -15.40
CA ASP A 268 -15.89 7.99 -16.02
C ASP A 268 -14.89 7.28 -15.09
N LEU A 269 -14.61 7.85 -13.92
CA LEU A 269 -13.73 7.23 -12.93
C LEU A 269 -14.27 5.91 -12.34
N MET A 270 -15.59 5.70 -12.42
CA MET A 270 -16.25 4.54 -11.82
C MET A 270 -17.20 3.83 -12.78
N MET A 271 -17.13 2.50 -12.80
CA MET A 271 -18.15 1.65 -13.40
C MET A 271 -19.10 1.12 -12.32
N VAL A 272 -20.40 1.02 -12.62
CA VAL A 272 -21.40 0.44 -11.71
C VAL A 272 -22.05 -0.79 -12.34
N THR A 273 -21.98 -1.93 -11.66
CA THR A 273 -22.56 -3.20 -12.12
C THR A 273 -23.06 -4.05 -10.96
N ASP A 274 -23.85 -5.09 -11.25
CA ASP A 274 -24.22 -6.16 -10.31
C ASP A 274 -23.54 -7.51 -10.69
N ASP A 275 -22.79 -7.53 -11.82
CA ASP A 275 -22.18 -8.74 -12.35
C ASP A 275 -20.65 -8.77 -12.08
N PRO A 276 -20.16 -9.71 -11.26
CA PRO A 276 -18.74 -9.90 -11.02
C PRO A 276 -17.92 -10.18 -12.29
N VAL A 277 -18.50 -10.87 -13.28
CA VAL A 277 -17.80 -11.19 -14.53
C VAL A 277 -17.58 -9.92 -15.36
N GLU A 278 -18.62 -9.09 -15.49
CA GLU A 278 -18.54 -7.78 -16.13
C GLU A 278 -17.52 -6.87 -15.42
N ALA A 279 -17.52 -6.88 -14.08
CA ALA A 279 -16.58 -6.12 -13.26
C ALA A 279 -15.13 -6.51 -13.56
N VAL A 280 -14.80 -7.79 -13.57
CA VAL A 280 -13.42 -8.28 -13.83
C VAL A 280 -13.01 -8.03 -15.28
N ALA A 281 -13.93 -8.17 -16.23
CA ALA A 281 -13.68 -7.84 -17.64
C ALA A 281 -13.32 -6.34 -17.80
N TYR A 282 -14.05 -5.45 -17.14
CA TYR A 282 -13.75 -4.02 -17.11
C TYR A 282 -12.37 -3.72 -16.49
N ILE A 283 -12.07 -4.32 -15.33
CA ILE A 283 -10.77 -4.19 -14.67
C ILE A 283 -9.65 -4.62 -15.61
N SER A 284 -9.74 -5.81 -16.19
CA SER A 284 -8.71 -6.38 -17.06
C SER A 284 -8.47 -5.52 -18.31
N LYS A 285 -9.54 -5.04 -18.96
CA LYS A 285 -9.47 -4.18 -20.14
C LYS A 285 -8.77 -2.83 -19.86
N ASN A 286 -9.04 -2.23 -18.72
CA ASN A 286 -8.49 -0.90 -18.40
C ASN A 286 -7.09 -0.94 -17.80
N LEU A 287 -6.65 -2.06 -17.24
CA LEU A 287 -5.25 -2.25 -16.84
C LEU A 287 -4.30 -2.28 -18.04
N VAL A 288 -4.71 -2.90 -19.15
CA VAL A 288 -3.91 -2.95 -20.39
C VAL A 288 -3.73 -1.56 -20.99
N LYS A 289 -4.78 -0.72 -20.98
CA LYS A 289 -4.70 0.67 -21.47
C LYS A 289 -3.76 1.53 -20.63
N GLY A 290 -3.78 1.41 -19.30
CA GLY A 290 -2.92 2.18 -18.39
C GLY A 290 -1.42 1.85 -18.54
N SER A 291 -1.05 0.65 -18.98
CA SER A 291 0.34 0.29 -19.26
C SER A 291 0.86 0.90 -20.57
N ALA A 292 0.01 1.07 -21.59
CA ALA A 292 0.37 1.68 -22.87
C ALA A 292 0.65 3.20 -22.74
N THR A 293 -0.16 3.90 -21.96
CA THR A 293 -0.01 5.36 -21.75
C THR A 293 1.25 5.74 -20.94
N GLN A 294 1.74 4.84 -20.07
CA GLN A 294 2.97 5.10 -19.30
C GLN A 294 4.24 4.96 -20.12
N THR A 295 4.20 4.25 -21.25
CA THR A 295 5.36 4.11 -22.16
C THR A 295 5.55 5.36 -23.02
N GLU A 296 4.48 6.07 -23.39
CA GLU A 296 4.54 7.28 -24.20
C GLU A 296 5.04 8.52 -23.42
N VAL A 297 4.77 8.61 -22.11
CA VAL A 297 5.22 9.74 -21.27
C VAL A 297 6.69 9.61 -20.82
N ALA A 298 7.29 8.43 -20.97
CA ALA A 298 8.71 8.21 -20.61
C ALA A 298 9.68 8.51 -21.77
N GLU A 299 9.18 8.82 -22.96
CA GLU A 299 9.98 9.13 -24.16
C GLU A 299 9.96 10.64 -24.55
N GLU A 300 9.26 11.50 -23.81
CA GLU A 300 9.35 12.96 -23.89
C GLU A 300 10.21 13.54 -22.75
#